data_cfe3e711484e97f10d226b6528ae6fef
#
_entry.id   cfe3e711484e97f10d226b6528ae6fef
#
_cell.length_a   1.000
_cell.length_b   1.000
_cell.length_c   1.000
_cell.angle_alpha   90.00
_cell.angle_beta   90.00
_cell.angle_gamma   90.00
#
_symmetry.space_group_name_H-M   'P 1'
#
loop_
_entity.id
_entity.type
_entity.pdbx_description
1 polymer ?
#
loop_
_entity_poly.entity_id
_entity_poly.type
_entity_poly.pdbx_seq_one_letter_code
_entity_poly.pdbx_strand_id
1 'polypeptide(L)'
;MADGFSFGVGFLLGILVVVVAIAAYEISQRLLGRADAPAPAVDDSDVIALLAALPQSHIVLGGDDAVLRASSITSAYGLVPHGELRQELRDLAAEARSAGAVSVLDLRLPRLDADVPELRLSVRATPISGDKVLILFEDNTEKRRLEETRRDFVANVSHELKTPVGAIGLLSETLAQVADEPENVRRFSARLTTEAERLSQLVQEIIQLSRLQDSNALADSEFVEVDDVVTEALDRVRVEAEARDVRLVSGGASGLQVYGDRALLTTAVRNLLDNAVRYSRHFGQVSVAVAAESGEVHISVIDQGEGIPKESRERIFERFYRGDRARSRETGGTGLGLSIVKHVAAEHGGRVKVWSKRGQGSTFTMILPEAYVPESAGAHTPEGVKSQEVVDMEGAR
;
A
#
# COMPACT_ATOMS: atom_id res chain seq x y z
N MET A 1 88.34 -42.90 14.07
CA MET A 1 88.05 -41.85 13.03
C MET A 1 86.52 -41.53 12.89
N ALA A 2 85.69 -41.88 13.86
CA ALA A 2 84.22 -41.64 13.74
C ALA A 2 83.68 -40.41 14.52
N ASP A 3 84.45 -39.86 15.46
CA ASP A 3 83.96 -38.78 16.35
C ASP A 3 84.09 -37.37 15.78
N GLY A 4 84.91 -37.15 14.76
CA GLY A 4 85.04 -35.83 14.12
C GLY A 4 83.91 -35.45 13.14
N PHE A 5 83.24 -36.49 12.55
CA PHE A 5 82.20 -36.26 11.56
C PHE A 5 80.83 -35.84 12.20
N SER A 6 80.53 -36.37 13.39
CA SER A 6 79.31 -36.01 14.11
C SER A 6 79.32 -34.59 14.67
N PHE A 7 80.51 -34.09 15.08
CA PHE A 7 80.63 -32.72 15.59
C PHE A 7 80.46 -31.65 14.49
N GLY A 8 80.99 -31.96 13.28
CA GLY A 8 80.87 -31.06 12.11
C GLY A 8 79.40 -30.95 11.62
N VAL A 9 78.65 -32.06 11.60
CA VAL A 9 77.23 -32.08 11.19
C VAL A 9 76.36 -31.35 12.18
N GLY A 10 76.56 -31.51 13.52
CA GLY A 10 75.84 -30.79 14.55
C GLY A 10 76.07 -29.29 14.51
N PHE A 11 77.29 -28.86 14.23
CA PHE A 11 77.62 -27.44 14.12
C PHE A 11 77.00 -26.77 12.88
N LEU A 12 76.98 -27.44 11.75
CA LEU A 12 76.37 -26.98 10.52
C LEU A 12 74.84 -26.93 10.65
N LEU A 13 74.19 -27.87 11.40
CA LEU A 13 72.79 -27.87 11.69
C LEU A 13 72.43 -26.70 12.61
N GLY A 14 73.26 -26.41 13.62
CA GLY A 14 73.14 -25.30 14.46
C GLY A 14 73.12 -23.92 13.77
N ILE A 15 74.15 -23.79 12.82
CA ILE A 15 74.17 -22.56 12.00
C ILE A 15 72.97 -22.44 11.09
N LEU A 16 72.50 -23.53 10.51
CA LEU A 16 71.28 -23.51 9.67
C LEU A 16 70.03 -23.08 10.43
N VAL A 17 69.89 -23.58 11.62
CA VAL A 17 68.73 -23.18 12.53
C VAL A 17 68.79 -21.70 12.86
N VAL A 18 69.98 -21.16 13.16
CA VAL A 18 70.14 -19.73 13.45
C VAL A 18 69.88 -18.87 12.23
N VAL A 19 70.34 -19.27 11.05
CA VAL A 19 70.04 -18.53 9.79
C VAL A 19 68.61 -18.56 9.43
N VAL A 20 67.92 -19.71 9.60
CA VAL A 20 66.45 -19.80 9.40
C VAL A 20 65.67 -18.94 10.40
N ALA A 21 66.10 -18.93 11.64
CA ALA A 21 65.49 -18.09 12.67
C ALA A 21 65.67 -16.59 12.39
N ILE A 22 66.82 -16.15 11.94
CA ILE A 22 67.10 -14.76 11.53
C ILE A 22 66.27 -14.39 10.30
N ALA A 23 66.24 -15.28 9.30
CA ALA A 23 65.44 -15.06 8.11
C ALA A 23 63.92 -14.99 8.41
N ALA A 24 63.42 -15.87 9.28
CA ALA A 24 62.04 -15.84 9.77
C ALA A 24 61.70 -14.56 10.54
N TYR A 25 62.67 -14.10 11.37
CA TYR A 25 62.53 -12.83 12.11
C TYR A 25 62.53 -11.61 11.17
N GLU A 26 63.39 -11.56 10.16
CA GLU A 26 63.42 -10.48 9.18
C GLU A 26 62.15 -10.48 8.30
N ILE A 27 61.63 -11.66 7.90
CA ILE A 27 60.37 -11.79 7.17
C ILE A 27 59.22 -11.34 8.04
N SER A 28 59.20 -11.72 9.32
CA SER A 28 58.19 -11.27 10.28
C SER A 28 58.21 -9.75 10.48
N GLN A 29 59.39 -9.16 10.63
CA GLN A 29 59.56 -7.70 10.73
C GLN A 29 59.11 -6.97 9.45
N ARG A 30 59.38 -7.52 8.30
CA ARG A 30 58.91 -6.95 7.00
C ARG A 30 57.43 -7.10 6.79
N LEU A 31 56.79 -8.14 7.32
CA LEU A 31 55.36 -8.33 7.30
C LEU A 31 54.64 -7.41 8.33
N LEU A 32 55.20 -7.27 9.52
CA LEU A 32 54.68 -6.35 10.55
C LEU A 32 54.89 -4.88 10.14
N GLY A 33 56.02 -4.51 9.53
CA GLY A 33 56.24 -3.14 9.06
C GLY A 33 55.39 -2.78 7.81
N ARG A 34 54.74 -3.77 7.15
CA ARG A 34 53.71 -3.51 6.14
C ARG A 34 52.34 -3.29 6.73
N ALA A 35 52.11 -3.71 7.97
CA ALA A 35 50.82 -3.42 8.68
C ALA A 35 50.75 -1.96 9.16
N ASP A 36 51.89 -1.25 9.26
CA ASP A 36 51.94 0.17 9.64
C ASP A 36 52.09 1.14 8.46
N ALA A 37 51.89 0.67 7.21
CA ALA A 37 51.69 1.63 6.13
C ALA A 37 50.41 2.42 6.44
N PRO A 38 50.47 3.76 6.58
CA PRO A 38 49.26 4.54 6.75
C PRO A 38 48.34 4.19 5.58
N ALA A 39 47.13 3.76 5.90
CA ALA A 39 46.08 3.56 4.89
C ALA A 39 46.14 4.80 3.97
N PRO A 40 46.09 4.63 2.63
CA PRO A 40 46.11 5.77 1.73
C PRO A 40 45.09 6.74 2.25
N ALA A 41 45.51 7.98 2.55
CA ALA A 41 44.59 9.04 2.96
C ALA A 41 43.58 9.14 1.83
N VAL A 42 42.35 8.68 2.11
CA VAL A 42 41.23 8.83 1.19
C VAL A 42 41.08 10.33 1.02
N ASP A 43 41.37 10.83 -0.17
CA ASP A 43 41.27 12.25 -0.43
C ASP A 43 39.83 12.72 -0.17
N ASP A 44 39.68 13.87 0.45
CA ASP A 44 38.33 14.43 0.73
C ASP A 44 37.45 14.46 -0.54
N SER A 45 38.08 14.54 -1.73
CA SER A 45 37.39 14.46 -3.02
C SER A 45 36.78 13.08 -3.32
N ASP A 46 37.43 11.98 -2.94
CA ASP A 46 36.95 10.62 -3.14
C ASP A 46 35.80 10.31 -2.19
N VAL A 47 35.87 10.77 -0.94
CA VAL A 47 34.76 10.70 0.03
C VAL A 47 33.55 11.47 -0.46
N ILE A 48 33.79 12.64 -1.03
CA ILE A 48 32.74 13.50 -1.61
C ILE A 48 32.04 12.81 -2.80
N ALA A 49 32.83 12.21 -3.70
CA ALA A 49 32.30 11.47 -4.84
C ALA A 49 31.47 10.25 -4.39
N LEU A 50 31.96 9.54 -3.37
CA LEU A 50 31.27 8.38 -2.79
C LEU A 50 29.93 8.81 -2.13
N LEU A 51 29.92 9.89 -1.35
CA LEU A 51 28.73 10.43 -0.72
C LEU A 51 27.70 10.94 -1.76
N ALA A 52 28.18 11.48 -2.89
CA ALA A 52 27.29 11.90 -3.98
C ALA A 52 26.67 10.72 -4.74
N ALA A 53 27.33 9.55 -4.74
CA ALA A 53 26.84 8.33 -5.37
C ALA A 53 25.89 7.52 -4.47
N LEU A 54 25.84 7.80 -3.16
CA LEU A 54 24.92 7.13 -2.25
C LEU A 54 23.48 7.65 -2.45
N PRO A 55 22.49 6.75 -2.55
CA PRO A 55 21.09 7.13 -2.63
C PRO A 55 20.57 7.75 -1.33
N GLN A 56 21.33 7.64 -0.24
CA GLN A 56 20.95 8.14 1.08
C GLN A 56 21.32 9.61 1.24
N SER A 57 20.43 10.37 1.84
CA SER A 57 20.66 11.76 2.20
C SER A 57 21.62 11.87 3.38
N HIS A 58 22.50 12.89 3.38
CA HIS A 58 23.59 12.99 4.34
C HIS A 58 23.83 14.42 4.84
N ILE A 59 24.42 14.52 6.03
CA ILE A 59 25.02 15.72 6.61
C ILE A 59 26.42 15.35 7.11
N VAL A 60 27.41 16.18 6.83
CA VAL A 60 28.76 16.06 7.36
C VAL A 60 28.99 17.21 8.33
N LEU A 61 29.37 16.87 9.56
CA LEU A 61 29.67 17.83 10.64
C LEU A 61 31.17 17.90 10.91
N GLY A 62 31.64 19.11 11.24
CA GLY A 62 32.95 19.33 11.82
C GLY A 62 33.01 18.99 13.31
N GLY A 63 34.19 19.11 13.92
CA GLY A 63 34.38 18.86 15.37
C GLY A 63 33.61 19.84 16.28
N ASP A 64 33.28 21.01 15.78
CA ASP A 64 32.52 22.09 16.42
C ASP A 64 31.01 22.05 16.10
N ASP A 65 30.50 20.95 15.57
CA ASP A 65 29.13 20.78 15.08
C ASP A 65 28.73 21.69 13.89
N ALA A 66 29.70 22.38 13.29
CA ALA A 66 29.44 23.13 12.08
C ALA A 66 29.05 22.21 10.92
N VAL A 67 28.01 22.56 10.19
CA VAL A 67 27.58 21.82 9.01
C VAL A 67 28.55 22.09 7.86
N LEU A 68 29.45 21.15 7.59
CA LEU A 68 30.42 21.25 6.49
C LEU A 68 29.77 20.95 5.14
N ARG A 69 28.82 20.03 5.12
CA ARG A 69 28.07 19.65 3.93
C ARG A 69 26.71 19.06 4.30
N ALA A 70 25.72 19.31 3.48
CA ALA A 70 24.38 18.75 3.63
C ALA A 70 23.74 18.52 2.26
N SER A 71 22.96 17.45 2.13
CA SER A 71 22.11 17.21 0.96
C SER A 71 21.01 18.26 0.90
N SER A 72 20.54 18.65 -0.29
CA SER A 72 19.50 19.67 -0.49
C SER A 72 18.18 19.34 0.25
N ILE A 73 17.85 18.06 0.40
CA ILE A 73 16.65 17.58 1.08
C ILE A 73 16.64 17.90 2.58
N THR A 74 17.79 18.15 3.21
CA THR A 74 17.91 18.49 4.65
C THR A 74 17.13 19.75 5.02
N SER A 75 17.16 20.72 4.12
CA SER A 75 16.39 21.98 4.29
C SER A 75 14.90 21.74 4.15
N ALA A 76 14.47 20.91 3.19
CA ALA A 76 13.07 20.55 3.00
C ALA A 76 12.49 19.77 4.20
N TYR A 77 13.33 18.98 4.87
CA TYR A 77 12.96 18.24 6.09
C TYR A 77 13.11 19.05 7.38
N GLY A 78 13.63 20.29 7.30
CA GLY A 78 13.87 21.15 8.46
C GLY A 78 14.90 20.57 9.43
N LEU A 79 15.90 19.81 8.93
CA LEU A 79 16.97 19.23 9.75
C LEU A 79 18.07 20.23 10.07
N VAL A 80 18.25 21.23 9.19
CA VAL A 80 19.23 22.32 9.32
C VAL A 80 18.49 23.67 9.17
N PRO A 81 17.65 24.07 10.14
CA PRO A 81 16.96 25.36 10.09
C PRO A 81 17.97 26.50 10.24
N HIS A 82 17.90 27.49 9.34
CA HIS A 82 18.76 28.68 9.36
C HIS A 82 20.28 28.39 9.36
N GLY A 83 20.71 27.22 8.85
CA GLY A 83 22.13 26.81 8.84
C GLY A 83 22.60 26.12 10.11
N GLU A 84 21.75 25.99 11.12
CA GLU A 84 22.05 25.30 12.37
C GLU A 84 21.45 23.91 12.39
N LEU A 85 22.20 22.93 12.91
CA LEU A 85 21.71 21.57 13.07
C LEU A 85 20.64 21.50 14.19
N ARG A 86 19.58 20.71 14.00
CA ARG A 86 18.60 20.43 15.07
C ARG A 86 19.28 19.83 16.29
N GLN A 87 18.73 20.12 17.49
CA GLN A 87 19.30 19.66 18.76
C GLN A 87 19.40 18.14 18.83
N GLU A 88 18.36 17.42 18.38
CA GLU A 88 18.31 15.95 18.41
C GLU A 88 19.46 15.33 17.59
N LEU A 89 19.84 15.97 16.48
CA LEU A 89 20.95 15.53 15.64
C LEU A 89 22.32 15.90 16.22
N ARG A 90 22.43 17.03 16.94
CA ARG A 90 23.64 17.41 17.70
C ARG A 90 23.90 16.40 18.81
N ASP A 91 22.88 16.05 19.57
CA ASP A 91 22.98 15.08 20.66
C ASP A 91 23.42 13.71 20.14
N LEU A 92 22.83 13.26 19.02
CA LEU A 92 23.22 12.01 18.35
C LEU A 92 24.67 12.04 17.86
N ALA A 93 25.12 13.16 17.29
CA ALA A 93 26.50 13.31 16.83
C ALA A 93 27.49 13.31 18.01
N ALA A 94 27.16 13.96 19.13
CA ALA A 94 27.96 13.95 20.33
C ALA A 94 28.05 12.54 20.95
N GLU A 95 26.95 11.80 20.98
CA GLU A 95 26.92 10.40 21.40
C GLU A 95 27.83 9.53 20.53
N ALA A 96 27.71 9.63 19.19
CA ALA A 96 28.53 8.88 18.24
C ALA A 96 30.03 9.18 18.42
N ARG A 97 30.42 10.46 18.64
CA ARG A 97 31.83 10.84 18.93
C ARG A 97 32.32 10.25 20.22
N SER A 98 31.54 10.36 21.32
CA SER A 98 31.97 9.87 22.62
C SER A 98 32.07 8.35 22.67
N ALA A 99 31.18 7.64 21.98
CA ALA A 99 31.18 6.19 21.89
C ALA A 99 32.23 5.66 20.90
N GLY A 100 32.71 6.47 19.95
CA GLY A 100 33.54 6.02 18.84
C GLY A 100 32.84 5.00 17.93
N ALA A 101 31.51 4.96 17.95
CA ALA A 101 30.68 3.96 17.28
C ALA A 101 29.47 4.61 16.60
N VAL A 102 28.75 3.80 15.80
CA VAL A 102 27.51 4.26 15.15
C VAL A 102 26.41 4.41 16.18
N SER A 103 25.80 5.60 16.24
CA SER A 103 24.56 5.86 17.00
C SER A 103 23.37 5.98 16.04
N VAL A 104 22.19 5.49 16.46
CA VAL A 104 20.97 5.45 15.62
C VAL A 104 19.82 6.13 16.35
N LEU A 105 19.04 6.92 15.63
CA LEU A 105 17.86 7.62 16.13
C LEU A 105 16.70 7.51 15.13
N ASP A 106 15.51 7.16 15.61
CA ASP A 106 14.26 7.31 14.87
C ASP A 106 13.68 8.69 15.17
N LEU A 107 13.73 9.61 14.21
CA LEU A 107 13.27 10.99 14.35
C LEU A 107 11.89 11.17 13.75
N ARG A 108 10.96 11.78 14.50
CA ARG A 108 9.63 12.15 14.04
C ARG A 108 9.53 13.67 13.94
N LEU A 109 9.16 14.16 12.79
CA LEU A 109 9.05 15.59 12.54
C LEU A 109 7.64 15.92 12.06
N PRO A 110 6.94 16.85 12.72
CA PRO A 110 5.68 17.36 12.22
C PRO A 110 5.92 18.11 10.89
N ARG A 111 5.03 17.96 9.94
CA ARG A 111 5.02 18.80 8.74
C ARG A 111 4.18 20.06 8.99
N LEU A 112 4.46 21.11 8.25
CA LEU A 112 3.75 22.39 8.37
C LEU A 112 2.28 22.28 7.98
N ASP A 113 1.94 21.34 7.12
CA ASP A 113 0.58 21.06 6.69
C ASP A 113 0.02 19.91 7.54
N ALA A 114 -1.08 20.17 8.25
CA ALA A 114 -1.73 19.19 9.13
C ALA A 114 -2.30 17.98 8.38
N ASP A 115 -2.54 18.12 7.08
CA ASP A 115 -3.07 17.04 6.23
C ASP A 115 -1.97 16.10 5.71
N VAL A 116 -0.69 16.46 5.92
CA VAL A 116 0.45 15.63 5.50
C VAL A 116 0.99 14.85 6.70
N PRO A 117 1.17 13.52 6.56
CA PRO A 117 1.69 12.68 7.64
C PRO A 117 3.04 13.17 8.18
N GLU A 118 3.26 12.95 9.49
CA GLU A 118 4.56 13.20 10.12
C GLU A 118 5.69 12.52 9.35
N LEU A 119 6.79 13.25 9.16
CA LEU A 119 8.00 12.72 8.56
C LEU A 119 8.70 11.79 9.56
N ARG A 120 9.01 10.56 9.16
CA ARG A 120 9.72 9.56 9.98
C ARG A 120 11.05 9.22 9.34
N LEU A 121 12.12 9.70 9.97
CA LEU A 121 13.48 9.51 9.51
C LEU A 121 14.20 8.48 10.37
N SER A 122 14.86 7.51 9.74
CA SER A 122 15.90 6.73 10.41
C SER A 122 17.24 7.44 10.21
N VAL A 123 17.85 7.85 11.29
CA VAL A 123 19.09 8.64 11.31
C VAL A 123 20.21 7.82 11.89
N ARG A 124 21.37 7.81 11.24
CA ARG A 124 22.60 7.17 11.71
C ARG A 124 23.72 8.17 11.73
N ALA A 125 24.35 8.35 12.89
CA ALA A 125 25.55 9.16 13.05
C ALA A 125 26.76 8.24 13.19
N THR A 126 27.77 8.46 12.36
CA THR A 126 29.01 7.67 12.33
C THR A 126 30.18 8.62 12.48
N PRO A 127 31.06 8.46 13.48
CA PRO A 127 32.29 9.23 13.56
C PRO A 127 33.22 8.85 12.40
N ILE A 128 33.83 9.85 11.78
CA ILE A 128 34.84 9.70 10.74
C ILE A 128 36.13 10.41 11.16
N SER A 129 37.21 10.28 10.36
CA SER A 129 38.52 10.84 10.71
C SER A 129 38.46 12.34 10.99
N GLY A 130 39.24 12.82 11.99
CA GLY A 130 39.39 14.24 12.29
C GLY A 130 38.23 14.87 13.03
N ASP A 131 37.61 14.18 13.99
CA ASP A 131 36.50 14.65 14.84
C ASP A 131 35.19 14.95 14.07
N LYS A 132 35.17 14.59 12.77
CA LYS A 132 34.00 14.76 11.91
C LYS A 132 32.98 13.66 12.17
N VAL A 133 31.70 13.96 11.96
CA VAL A 133 30.59 13.00 12.00
C VAL A 133 29.82 13.04 10.70
N LEU A 134 29.62 11.85 10.14
CA LEU A 134 28.69 11.64 9.03
C LEU A 134 27.34 11.24 9.57
N ILE A 135 26.32 12.01 9.27
CA ILE A 135 24.91 11.67 9.54
C ILE A 135 24.28 11.23 8.24
N LEU A 136 23.78 10.00 8.21
CA LEU A 136 22.97 9.47 7.12
C LEU A 136 21.52 9.42 7.59
N PHE A 137 20.58 9.74 6.73
CA PHE A 137 19.16 9.62 7.04
C PHE A 137 18.36 9.11 5.86
N GLU A 138 17.35 8.35 6.18
CA GLU A 138 16.44 7.72 5.24
C GLU A 138 15.00 8.05 5.64
N ASP A 139 14.19 8.49 4.66
CA ASP A 139 12.76 8.69 4.86
C ASP A 139 12.04 7.34 4.82
N ASN A 140 11.64 6.88 5.98
CA ASN A 140 10.89 5.65 6.18
C ASN A 140 9.38 5.88 6.40
N THR A 141 8.89 7.09 6.11
CA THR A 141 7.49 7.49 6.38
C THR A 141 6.50 6.53 5.71
N GLU A 142 6.63 6.34 4.41
CA GLU A 142 5.72 5.46 3.65
C GLU A 142 5.87 3.99 4.05
N LYS A 143 7.10 3.50 4.22
CA LYS A 143 7.37 2.12 4.65
C LYS A 143 6.74 1.84 6.01
N ARG A 144 6.97 2.71 6.99
CA ARG A 144 6.39 2.56 8.33
C ARG A 144 4.87 2.64 8.33
N ARG A 145 4.31 3.56 7.53
CA ARG A 145 2.86 3.68 7.36
C ARG A 145 2.25 2.40 6.78
N LEU A 146 2.91 1.82 5.80
CA LEU A 146 2.46 0.56 5.20
C LEU A 146 2.52 -0.60 6.22
N GLU A 147 3.60 -0.69 7.00
CA GLU A 147 3.75 -1.69 8.07
C GLU A 147 2.70 -1.51 9.19
N GLU A 148 2.43 -0.28 9.61
CA GLU A 148 1.38 0.04 10.58
C GLU A 148 0.00 -0.35 10.05
N THR A 149 -0.32 0.07 8.82
CA THR A 149 -1.60 -0.29 8.16
C THR A 149 -1.77 -1.80 8.05
N ARG A 150 -0.69 -2.53 7.74
CA ARG A 150 -0.72 -4.00 7.67
C ARG A 150 -0.93 -4.62 9.06
N ARG A 151 -0.27 -4.10 10.08
CA ARG A 151 -0.42 -4.60 11.46
C ARG A 151 -1.83 -4.37 12.00
N ASP A 152 -2.36 -3.16 11.78
CA ASP A 152 -3.73 -2.80 12.17
C ASP A 152 -4.76 -3.64 11.41
N PHE A 153 -4.52 -3.94 10.14
CA PHE A 153 -5.36 -4.84 9.36
C PHE A 153 -5.43 -6.23 9.99
N VAL A 154 -4.29 -6.86 10.31
CA VAL A 154 -4.25 -8.20 10.94
C VAL A 154 -4.95 -8.21 12.30
N ALA A 155 -4.73 -7.17 13.11
CA ALA A 155 -5.38 -7.04 14.41
C ALA A 155 -6.91 -6.93 14.28
N ASN A 156 -7.39 -6.07 13.38
CA ASN A 156 -8.81 -5.85 13.13
C ASN A 156 -9.49 -7.10 12.53
N VAL A 157 -8.86 -7.79 11.57
CA VAL A 157 -9.32 -9.08 11.03
C VAL A 157 -9.52 -10.09 12.17
N SER A 158 -8.52 -10.21 13.05
CA SER A 158 -8.59 -11.14 14.18
C SER A 158 -9.77 -10.83 15.13
N HIS A 159 -10.01 -9.54 15.38
CA HIS A 159 -11.13 -9.10 16.21
C HIS A 159 -12.50 -9.34 15.55
N GLU A 160 -12.63 -9.00 14.25
CA GLU A 160 -13.89 -9.16 13.51
C GLU A 160 -14.23 -10.63 13.24
N LEU A 161 -13.24 -11.53 13.14
CA LEU A 161 -13.46 -12.99 13.07
C LEU A 161 -13.83 -13.59 14.41
N LYS A 162 -13.22 -13.15 15.52
CA LYS A 162 -13.45 -13.72 16.86
C LYS A 162 -14.91 -13.57 17.32
N THR A 163 -15.54 -12.45 16.98
CA THR A 163 -16.91 -12.15 17.40
C THR A 163 -17.95 -13.12 16.84
N PRO A 164 -18.07 -13.32 15.50
CA PRO A 164 -19.04 -14.28 14.95
C PRO A 164 -18.71 -15.74 15.34
N VAL A 165 -17.43 -16.11 15.39
CA VAL A 165 -17.02 -17.46 15.83
C VAL A 165 -17.47 -17.72 17.26
N GLY A 166 -17.28 -16.76 18.17
CA GLY A 166 -17.78 -16.86 19.55
C GLY A 166 -19.29 -16.93 19.63
N ALA A 167 -20.02 -16.15 18.81
CA ALA A 167 -21.46 -16.20 18.75
C ALA A 167 -21.98 -17.56 18.23
N ILE A 168 -21.36 -18.10 17.17
CA ILE A 168 -21.67 -19.44 16.63
C ILE A 168 -21.47 -20.50 17.71
N GLY A 169 -20.36 -20.46 18.47
CA GLY A 169 -20.09 -21.39 19.56
C GLY A 169 -21.18 -21.36 20.64
N LEU A 170 -21.50 -20.14 21.12
CA LEU A 170 -22.54 -19.97 22.16
C LEU A 170 -23.92 -20.38 21.67
N LEU A 171 -24.30 -20.05 20.43
CA LEU A 171 -25.57 -20.47 19.83
C LEU A 171 -25.66 -21.97 19.69
N SER A 172 -24.56 -22.66 19.34
CA SER A 172 -24.48 -24.12 19.24
C SER A 172 -24.66 -24.80 20.61
N GLU A 173 -24.00 -24.27 21.65
CA GLU A 173 -24.16 -24.75 23.02
C GLU A 173 -25.61 -24.54 23.52
N THR A 174 -26.21 -23.36 23.22
CA THR A 174 -27.59 -23.08 23.59
C THR A 174 -28.60 -24.01 22.89
N LEU A 175 -28.37 -24.30 21.60
CA LEU A 175 -29.18 -25.24 20.83
C LEU A 175 -29.19 -26.61 21.46
N ALA A 176 -28.05 -27.10 21.97
CA ALA A 176 -27.98 -28.40 22.65
C ALA A 176 -28.80 -28.43 23.96
N GLN A 177 -28.92 -27.28 24.66
CA GLN A 177 -29.67 -27.17 25.91
C GLN A 177 -31.20 -27.07 25.70
N VAL A 178 -31.65 -26.52 24.55
CA VAL A 178 -33.07 -26.31 24.24
C VAL A 178 -33.59 -27.28 23.18
N ALA A 179 -32.97 -28.46 23.05
CA ALA A 179 -33.28 -29.45 22.00
C ALA A 179 -34.75 -29.89 22.02
N ASP A 180 -35.39 -29.91 23.18
CA ASP A 180 -36.79 -30.31 23.38
C ASP A 180 -37.79 -29.14 23.15
N GLU A 181 -37.30 -27.93 22.77
CA GLU A 181 -38.12 -26.74 22.56
C GLU A 181 -38.08 -26.31 21.07
N PRO A 182 -38.99 -26.85 20.20
CA PRO A 182 -38.86 -26.63 18.74
C PRO A 182 -38.84 -25.19 18.29
N GLU A 183 -39.51 -24.28 18.98
CA GLU A 183 -39.58 -22.88 18.67
C GLU A 183 -38.23 -22.15 18.95
N ASN A 184 -37.62 -22.46 20.09
CA ASN A 184 -36.30 -21.99 20.46
C ASN A 184 -35.23 -22.57 19.53
N VAL A 185 -35.32 -23.85 19.17
CA VAL A 185 -34.42 -24.48 18.18
C VAL A 185 -34.47 -23.72 16.85
N ARG A 186 -35.67 -23.45 16.31
CA ARG A 186 -35.83 -22.68 15.06
C ARG A 186 -35.22 -21.29 15.14
N ARG A 187 -35.48 -20.57 16.24
CA ARG A 187 -34.97 -19.22 16.47
C ARG A 187 -33.44 -19.16 16.55
N PHE A 188 -32.83 -20.06 17.30
CA PHE A 188 -31.37 -20.08 17.43
C PHE A 188 -30.68 -20.63 16.18
N SER A 189 -31.27 -21.59 15.47
CA SER A 189 -30.78 -22.06 14.18
C SER A 189 -30.77 -20.95 13.14
N ALA A 190 -31.82 -20.14 13.05
CA ALA A 190 -31.86 -18.99 12.15
C ALA A 190 -30.75 -17.97 12.47
N ARG A 191 -30.52 -17.68 13.75
CA ARG A 191 -29.42 -16.79 14.17
C ARG A 191 -28.04 -17.37 13.84
N LEU A 192 -27.85 -18.68 14.02
CA LEU A 192 -26.60 -19.37 13.69
C LEU A 192 -26.33 -19.29 12.21
N THR A 193 -27.35 -19.48 11.35
CA THR A 193 -27.23 -19.30 9.89
C THR A 193 -26.79 -17.88 9.54
N THR A 194 -27.43 -16.85 10.13
CA THR A 194 -27.07 -15.44 9.91
C THR A 194 -25.62 -15.14 10.30
N GLU A 195 -25.12 -15.67 11.44
CA GLU A 195 -23.74 -15.45 11.86
C GLU A 195 -22.74 -16.20 10.95
N ALA A 196 -23.09 -17.39 10.44
CA ALA A 196 -22.27 -18.16 9.50
C ALA A 196 -22.18 -17.44 8.13
N GLU A 197 -23.28 -16.90 7.62
CA GLU A 197 -23.32 -16.10 6.40
C GLU A 197 -22.45 -14.83 6.53
N ARG A 198 -22.56 -14.14 7.66
CA ARG A 198 -21.75 -12.98 7.99
C ARG A 198 -20.26 -13.29 8.03
N LEU A 199 -19.89 -14.42 8.65
CA LEU A 199 -18.50 -14.90 8.67
C LEU A 199 -17.98 -15.21 7.27
N SER A 200 -18.78 -15.90 6.45
CA SER A 200 -18.44 -16.19 5.05
C SER A 200 -18.21 -14.91 4.24
N GLN A 201 -19.08 -13.92 4.39
CA GLN A 201 -18.92 -12.63 3.72
C GLN A 201 -17.62 -11.93 4.14
N LEU A 202 -17.32 -11.88 5.44
CA LEU A 202 -16.08 -11.28 5.95
C LEU A 202 -14.83 -11.97 5.37
N VAL A 203 -14.83 -13.32 5.32
CA VAL A 203 -13.72 -14.08 4.73
C VAL A 203 -13.56 -13.75 3.25
N GLN A 204 -14.65 -13.65 2.48
CA GLN A 204 -14.60 -13.28 1.06
C GLN A 204 -14.03 -11.85 0.85
N GLU A 205 -14.43 -10.90 1.66
CA GLU A 205 -13.91 -9.54 1.59
C GLU A 205 -12.41 -9.47 1.94
N ILE A 206 -11.95 -10.27 2.92
CA ILE A 206 -10.52 -10.39 3.25
C ILE A 206 -9.73 -10.97 2.08
N ILE A 207 -10.23 -12.04 1.45
CA ILE A 207 -9.58 -12.67 0.28
C ILE A 207 -9.51 -11.67 -0.88
N GLN A 208 -10.60 -10.93 -1.16
CA GLN A 208 -10.62 -9.91 -2.20
C GLN A 208 -9.59 -8.81 -1.92
N LEU A 209 -9.54 -8.31 -0.67
CA LEU A 209 -8.59 -7.28 -0.29
C LEU A 209 -7.13 -7.78 -0.35
N SER A 210 -6.88 -9.05 0.00
CA SER A 210 -5.55 -9.66 -0.13
C SER A 210 -5.11 -9.76 -1.59
N ARG A 211 -5.99 -10.20 -2.49
CA ARG A 211 -5.70 -10.27 -3.94
C ARG A 211 -5.39 -8.90 -4.53
N LEU A 212 -6.11 -7.86 -4.10
CA LEU A 212 -5.87 -6.49 -4.52
C LEU A 212 -4.50 -5.95 -4.06
N GLN A 213 -3.93 -6.45 -2.97
CA GLN A 213 -2.60 -6.05 -2.47
C GLN A 213 -1.43 -6.70 -3.21
N ASP A 214 -1.65 -7.85 -3.85
CA ASP A 214 -0.61 -8.58 -4.58
C ASP A 214 -0.31 -8.02 -5.99
N SER A 215 -0.78 -6.79 -6.29
CA SER A 215 -0.39 -5.90 -7.41
C SER A 215 -0.23 -6.57 -8.78
N ASN A 216 -1.26 -7.20 -9.26
CA ASN A 216 -1.38 -7.49 -10.69
C ASN A 216 -2.83 -7.31 -11.18
N ALA A 217 -3.56 -6.37 -10.55
CA ALA A 217 -4.94 -6.06 -10.95
C ALA A 217 -5.06 -5.67 -12.44
N LEU A 218 -3.95 -5.23 -13.03
CA LEU A 218 -3.86 -4.91 -14.46
C LEU A 218 -3.45 -6.10 -15.35
N ALA A 219 -3.12 -7.27 -14.79
CA ALA A 219 -2.71 -8.42 -15.61
C ALA A 219 -3.88 -9.00 -16.43
N ASP A 220 -5.10 -8.92 -15.89
CA ASP A 220 -6.33 -9.38 -16.54
C ASP A 220 -7.18 -8.20 -17.07
N SER A 221 -6.55 -7.05 -17.34
CA SER A 221 -7.27 -5.86 -17.79
C SER A 221 -7.66 -5.95 -19.25
N GLU A 222 -8.90 -5.53 -19.50
CA GLU A 222 -9.52 -5.47 -20.83
C GLU A 222 -10.30 -4.15 -20.99
N PHE A 223 -10.83 -3.90 -22.20
CA PHE A 223 -11.82 -2.85 -22.39
C PHE A 223 -13.16 -3.31 -21.85
N VAL A 224 -13.65 -2.64 -20.83
CA VAL A 224 -14.86 -3.01 -20.08
C VAL A 224 -15.96 -2.01 -20.36
N GLU A 225 -17.11 -2.50 -20.83
CA GLU A 225 -18.34 -1.71 -20.96
C GLU A 225 -18.89 -1.40 -19.56
N VAL A 226 -19.06 -0.13 -19.26
CA VAL A 226 -19.55 0.32 -17.94
C VAL A 226 -21.00 -0.10 -17.70
N ASP A 227 -21.81 -0.14 -18.76
CA ASP A 227 -23.21 -0.59 -18.72
C ASP A 227 -23.33 -2.03 -18.23
N ASP A 228 -22.41 -2.91 -18.67
CA ASP A 228 -22.35 -4.30 -18.22
C ASP A 228 -22.02 -4.42 -16.74
N VAL A 229 -21.02 -3.66 -16.28
CA VAL A 229 -20.61 -3.61 -14.88
C VAL A 229 -21.77 -3.16 -13.97
N VAL A 230 -22.45 -2.09 -14.36
CA VAL A 230 -23.59 -1.54 -13.62
C VAL A 230 -24.76 -2.51 -13.59
N THR A 231 -25.09 -3.12 -14.75
CA THR A 231 -26.17 -4.09 -14.86
C THR A 231 -25.92 -5.31 -13.97
N GLU A 232 -24.72 -5.90 -14.08
CA GLU A 232 -24.32 -7.06 -13.27
C GLU A 232 -24.34 -6.73 -11.75
N ALA A 233 -23.85 -5.55 -11.36
CA ALA A 233 -23.85 -5.12 -9.96
C ALA A 233 -25.29 -4.93 -9.42
N LEU A 234 -26.19 -4.33 -10.22
CA LEU A 234 -27.61 -4.15 -9.87
C LEU A 234 -28.32 -5.50 -9.70
N ASP A 235 -28.09 -6.46 -10.61
CA ASP A 235 -28.69 -7.78 -10.53
C ASP A 235 -28.28 -8.52 -9.25
N ARG A 236 -27.04 -8.39 -8.83
CA ARG A 236 -26.53 -9.02 -7.58
C ARG A 236 -27.13 -8.44 -6.31
N VAL A 237 -27.55 -7.18 -6.31
CA VAL A 237 -28.12 -6.48 -5.14
C VAL A 237 -29.66 -6.50 -5.11
N ARG A 238 -30.29 -6.92 -6.20
CA ARG A 238 -31.75 -6.89 -6.40
C ARG A 238 -32.53 -7.57 -5.27
N VAL A 239 -32.13 -8.78 -4.89
CA VAL A 239 -32.82 -9.56 -3.87
C VAL A 239 -32.79 -8.85 -2.49
N GLU A 240 -31.65 -8.27 -2.13
CA GLU A 240 -31.54 -7.53 -0.86
C GLU A 240 -32.33 -6.21 -0.90
N ALA A 241 -32.34 -5.53 -2.05
CA ALA A 241 -33.14 -4.32 -2.23
C ALA A 241 -34.64 -4.60 -2.14
N GLU A 242 -35.13 -5.67 -2.77
CA GLU A 242 -36.54 -6.12 -2.67
C GLU A 242 -36.90 -6.49 -1.24
N ALA A 243 -36.05 -7.22 -0.51
CA ALA A 243 -36.29 -7.58 0.88
C ALA A 243 -36.36 -6.37 1.84
N ARG A 244 -35.84 -5.22 1.41
CA ARG A 244 -35.87 -3.94 2.16
C ARG A 244 -36.84 -2.91 1.60
N ASP A 245 -37.63 -3.26 0.60
CA ASP A 245 -38.53 -2.36 -0.13
C ASP A 245 -37.77 -1.14 -0.73
N VAL A 246 -36.53 -1.32 -1.19
CA VAL A 246 -35.72 -0.28 -1.83
C VAL A 246 -35.80 -0.41 -3.33
N ARG A 247 -36.18 0.67 -3.99
CA ARG A 247 -36.29 0.75 -5.44
C ARG A 247 -34.93 1.05 -6.08
N LEU A 248 -34.46 0.20 -6.98
CA LEU A 248 -33.25 0.41 -7.76
C LEU A 248 -33.57 1.08 -9.10
N VAL A 249 -32.80 2.10 -9.48
CA VAL A 249 -32.93 2.83 -10.76
C VAL A 249 -31.53 3.07 -11.33
N SER A 250 -31.38 2.89 -12.64
CA SER A 250 -30.15 3.22 -13.36
C SER A 250 -30.43 4.16 -14.52
N GLY A 251 -29.45 4.99 -14.88
CA GLY A 251 -29.56 5.89 -16.03
C GLY A 251 -28.27 6.69 -16.26
N GLY A 252 -28.28 7.53 -17.28
CA GLY A 252 -27.15 8.36 -17.67
C GLY A 252 -26.63 8.03 -19.06
N ALA A 253 -25.35 8.27 -19.30
CA ALA A 253 -24.67 7.95 -20.55
C ALA A 253 -24.48 6.44 -20.69
N SER A 254 -24.54 5.93 -21.93
CA SER A 254 -24.33 4.52 -22.26
C SER A 254 -23.19 4.36 -23.26
N GLY A 255 -22.64 3.14 -23.38
CA GLY A 255 -21.55 2.81 -24.30
C GLY A 255 -20.20 3.38 -23.87
N LEU A 256 -20.05 3.78 -22.61
CA LEU A 256 -18.77 4.23 -22.05
C LEU A 256 -17.90 3.04 -21.68
N GLN A 257 -16.61 3.13 -22.01
CA GLN A 257 -15.63 2.09 -21.73
C GLN A 257 -14.52 2.59 -20.80
N VAL A 258 -14.05 1.68 -19.96
CA VAL A 258 -12.86 1.87 -19.12
C VAL A 258 -11.89 0.71 -19.37
N TYR A 259 -10.60 0.91 -19.13
CA TYR A 259 -9.63 -0.16 -19.21
C TYR A 259 -9.36 -0.72 -17.81
N GLY A 260 -9.61 -2.02 -17.58
CA GLY A 260 -9.44 -2.62 -16.27
C GLY A 260 -9.99 -4.04 -16.13
N ASP A 261 -10.00 -4.53 -14.91
CA ASP A 261 -10.58 -5.84 -14.53
C ASP A 261 -12.08 -5.70 -14.26
N ARG A 262 -12.89 -6.34 -15.13
CA ARG A 262 -14.35 -6.34 -15.04
C ARG A 262 -14.87 -6.83 -13.70
N ALA A 263 -14.27 -7.90 -13.13
CA ALA A 263 -14.74 -8.50 -11.88
C ALA A 263 -14.48 -7.57 -10.68
N LEU A 264 -13.33 -6.87 -10.67
CA LEU A 264 -13.01 -5.88 -9.66
C LEU A 264 -13.91 -4.65 -9.76
N LEU A 265 -14.15 -4.14 -10.96
CA LEU A 265 -15.06 -3.00 -11.19
C LEU A 265 -16.49 -3.34 -10.77
N THR A 266 -17.00 -4.51 -11.16
CA THR A 266 -18.34 -5.00 -10.73
C THR A 266 -18.39 -5.12 -9.20
N THR A 267 -17.33 -5.62 -8.56
CA THR A 267 -17.25 -5.72 -7.10
C THR A 267 -17.28 -4.35 -6.42
N ALA A 268 -16.58 -3.36 -6.98
CA ALA A 268 -16.59 -2.00 -6.44
C ALA A 268 -17.98 -1.35 -6.52
N VAL A 269 -18.63 -1.41 -7.69
CA VAL A 269 -19.98 -0.87 -7.87
C VAL A 269 -20.98 -1.60 -6.97
N ARG A 270 -20.90 -2.94 -6.86
CA ARG A 270 -21.73 -3.71 -5.93
C ARG A 270 -21.55 -3.24 -4.48
N ASN A 271 -20.31 -3.04 -4.01
CA ASN A 271 -20.06 -2.55 -2.65
C ASN A 271 -20.68 -1.17 -2.38
N LEU A 272 -20.70 -0.29 -3.39
CA LEU A 272 -21.42 0.99 -3.29
C LEU A 272 -22.93 0.79 -3.19
N LEU A 273 -23.49 -0.11 -4.02
CA LEU A 273 -24.91 -0.45 -4.01
C LEU A 273 -25.36 -1.13 -2.72
N ASP A 274 -24.59 -2.11 -2.23
CA ASP A 274 -24.84 -2.81 -0.97
C ASP A 274 -24.92 -1.79 0.20
N ASN A 275 -23.99 -0.83 0.24
CA ASN A 275 -24.04 0.25 1.22
C ASN A 275 -25.26 1.14 1.03
N ALA A 276 -25.57 1.56 -0.18
CA ALA A 276 -26.71 2.41 -0.49
C ALA A 276 -28.04 1.76 -0.08
N VAL A 277 -28.24 0.47 -0.41
CA VAL A 277 -29.45 -0.29 -0.01
C VAL A 277 -29.52 -0.45 1.51
N ARG A 278 -28.39 -0.79 2.15
CA ARG A 278 -28.31 -1.02 3.60
C ARG A 278 -28.65 0.21 4.42
N TYR A 279 -28.23 1.40 4.00
CA TYR A 279 -28.44 2.66 4.72
C TYR A 279 -29.61 3.48 4.21
N SER A 280 -30.29 3.03 3.16
CA SER A 280 -31.54 3.63 2.67
C SER A 280 -32.68 3.41 3.66
N ARG A 281 -33.69 4.29 3.58
CA ARG A 281 -34.94 4.12 4.31
C ARG A 281 -35.81 3.07 3.63
N HIS A 282 -36.73 2.45 4.37
CA HIS A 282 -37.77 1.64 3.78
C HIS A 282 -38.56 2.48 2.75
N PHE A 283 -38.92 1.86 1.62
CA PHE A 283 -39.51 2.50 0.45
C PHE A 283 -38.69 3.63 -0.16
N GLY A 284 -37.37 3.63 0.14
CA GLY A 284 -36.39 4.54 -0.46
C GLY A 284 -36.04 4.18 -1.90
N GLN A 285 -35.23 5.05 -2.51
CA GLN A 285 -34.69 4.82 -3.85
C GLN A 285 -33.16 4.89 -3.79
N VAL A 286 -32.52 3.94 -4.47
CA VAL A 286 -31.09 3.95 -4.79
C VAL A 286 -30.96 4.09 -6.30
N SER A 287 -30.17 5.06 -6.73
CA SER A 287 -29.98 5.36 -8.14
C SER A 287 -28.51 5.21 -8.52
N VAL A 288 -28.26 4.62 -9.71
CA VAL A 288 -26.94 4.62 -10.35
C VAL A 288 -27.01 5.56 -11.53
N ALA A 289 -26.09 6.53 -11.58
CA ALA A 289 -25.96 7.45 -12.71
C ALA A 289 -24.56 7.32 -13.30
N VAL A 290 -24.47 7.16 -14.63
CA VAL A 290 -23.23 7.12 -15.38
C VAL A 290 -23.09 8.37 -16.21
N ALA A 291 -21.94 9.03 -16.19
CA ALA A 291 -21.65 10.22 -16.99
C ALA A 291 -20.19 10.19 -17.47
N ALA A 292 -19.93 10.86 -18.60
CA ALA A 292 -18.57 11.17 -19.05
C ALA A 292 -18.32 12.66 -18.90
N GLU A 293 -17.20 13.02 -18.29
CA GLU A 293 -16.79 14.41 -18.11
C GLU A 293 -15.26 14.51 -18.22
N SER A 294 -14.79 15.35 -19.14
CA SER A 294 -13.35 15.68 -19.30
C SER A 294 -12.43 14.45 -19.48
N GLY A 295 -12.90 13.39 -20.20
CA GLY A 295 -12.12 12.16 -20.39
C GLY A 295 -12.13 11.22 -19.17
N GLU A 296 -13.05 11.41 -18.26
CA GLU A 296 -13.30 10.54 -17.11
C GLU A 296 -14.73 9.99 -17.14
N VAL A 297 -14.88 8.74 -16.74
CA VAL A 297 -16.17 8.09 -16.52
C VAL A 297 -16.53 8.19 -15.05
N HIS A 298 -17.70 8.74 -14.77
CA HIS A 298 -18.24 8.93 -13.42
C HIS A 298 -19.37 7.94 -13.18
N ILE A 299 -19.19 6.99 -12.26
CA ILE A 299 -20.23 6.06 -11.82
C ILE A 299 -20.69 6.52 -10.43
N SER A 300 -21.86 7.10 -10.34
CA SER A 300 -22.41 7.69 -9.11
C SER A 300 -23.53 6.83 -8.55
N VAL A 301 -23.39 6.38 -7.30
CA VAL A 301 -24.42 5.68 -6.54
C VAL A 301 -25.02 6.68 -5.52
N ILE A 302 -26.33 6.89 -5.61
CA ILE A 302 -27.06 7.90 -4.86
C ILE A 302 -28.08 7.21 -3.96
N ASP A 303 -28.02 7.46 -2.67
CA ASP A 303 -28.97 6.97 -1.68
C ASP A 303 -29.74 8.14 -1.01
N GLN A 304 -30.91 7.82 -0.47
CA GLN A 304 -31.75 8.74 0.32
C GLN A 304 -31.74 8.37 1.81
N GLY A 305 -30.61 7.87 2.28
CA GLY A 305 -30.43 7.37 3.64
C GLY A 305 -30.19 8.46 4.68
N GLU A 306 -29.60 8.05 5.80
CA GLU A 306 -29.32 8.93 6.94
C GLU A 306 -28.23 9.96 6.66
N GLY A 307 -27.41 9.75 5.63
CA GLY A 307 -26.25 10.57 5.32
C GLY A 307 -25.12 10.41 6.34
N ILE A 308 -23.96 10.99 6.03
CA ILE A 308 -22.70 10.82 6.74
C ILE A 308 -22.29 12.14 7.39
N PRO A 309 -21.99 12.15 8.70
CA PRO A 309 -21.42 13.31 9.39
C PRO A 309 -20.12 13.78 8.73
N LYS A 310 -19.86 15.10 8.76
CA LYS A 310 -18.70 15.70 8.09
C LYS A 310 -17.38 15.09 8.58
N GLU A 311 -17.29 14.82 9.88
CA GLU A 311 -16.10 14.29 10.56
C GLU A 311 -15.76 12.84 10.14
N SER A 312 -16.75 12.13 9.61
CA SER A 312 -16.63 10.73 9.21
C SER A 312 -16.31 10.54 7.72
N ARG A 313 -16.53 11.58 6.87
CA ARG A 313 -16.49 11.42 5.42
C ARG A 313 -15.13 10.99 4.85
N GLU A 314 -14.03 11.40 5.46
CA GLU A 314 -12.69 10.96 5.07
C GLU A 314 -12.40 9.56 5.60
N ARG A 315 -12.89 9.27 6.80
CA ARG A 315 -12.62 8.02 7.51
C ARG A 315 -13.42 6.82 7.03
N ILE A 316 -14.58 7.02 6.37
CA ILE A 316 -15.39 5.91 5.86
C ILE A 316 -14.68 5.02 4.85
N PHE A 317 -13.58 5.48 4.25
CA PHE A 317 -12.72 4.71 3.36
C PHE A 317 -11.57 4.00 4.07
N GLU A 318 -11.41 4.21 5.40
CA GLU A 318 -10.47 3.45 6.22
C GLU A 318 -10.99 2.02 6.41
N ARG A 319 -10.07 1.04 6.45
CA ARG A 319 -10.43 -0.36 6.67
C ARG A 319 -11.05 -0.55 8.05
N PHE A 320 -12.15 -1.31 8.13
CA PHE A 320 -12.90 -1.58 9.36
C PHE A 320 -13.51 -0.34 10.04
N TYR A 321 -13.51 0.80 9.36
CA TYR A 321 -14.15 1.98 9.92
C TYR A 321 -15.69 1.83 9.90
N ARG A 322 -16.31 2.15 11.03
CA ARG A 322 -17.77 2.11 11.21
C ARG A 322 -18.17 3.33 12.04
N GLY A 323 -19.07 4.15 11.53
CA GLY A 323 -19.42 5.44 12.15
C GLY A 323 -20.01 5.31 13.55
N ASP A 324 -20.97 4.40 13.76
CA ASP A 324 -21.57 4.11 15.07
C ASP A 324 -21.50 2.61 15.34
N ARG A 325 -20.60 2.20 16.24
CA ARG A 325 -20.32 0.78 16.53
C ARG A 325 -21.52 0.01 17.08
N ALA A 326 -22.44 0.67 17.79
CA ALA A 326 -23.61 0.01 18.37
C ALA A 326 -24.63 -0.32 17.29
N ARG A 327 -25.00 0.65 16.46
CA ARG A 327 -26.02 0.54 15.41
C ARG A 327 -25.54 -0.30 14.22
N SER A 328 -24.26 -0.21 13.89
CA SER A 328 -23.70 -0.95 12.75
C SER A 328 -23.49 -2.45 13.03
N ARG A 329 -23.60 -2.93 14.28
CA ARG A 329 -23.66 -4.37 14.59
C ARG A 329 -25.01 -4.97 14.15
N GLU A 330 -26.11 -4.23 14.26
CA GLU A 330 -27.42 -4.65 13.81
C GLU A 330 -27.53 -4.67 12.27
N THR A 331 -26.82 -3.78 11.59
CA THR A 331 -26.83 -3.72 10.12
C THR A 331 -25.83 -4.65 9.44
N GLY A 332 -24.92 -5.30 10.19
CA GLY A 332 -24.07 -6.40 9.68
C GLY A 332 -22.89 -6.02 8.78
N GLY A 333 -22.52 -4.74 8.65
CA GLY A 333 -21.39 -4.33 7.80
C GLY A 333 -20.01 -4.69 8.39
N THR A 334 -19.08 -5.10 7.55
CA THR A 334 -17.70 -5.45 7.92
C THR A 334 -16.76 -4.22 8.02
N GLY A 335 -17.13 -3.13 7.35
CA GLY A 335 -16.29 -1.93 7.23
C GLY A 335 -15.16 -2.06 6.19
N LEU A 336 -15.17 -3.12 5.36
CA LEU A 336 -14.19 -3.32 4.30
C LEU A 336 -14.67 -2.83 2.93
N GLY A 337 -15.98 -2.84 2.65
CA GLY A 337 -16.52 -2.58 1.31
C GLY A 337 -16.07 -1.24 0.70
N LEU A 338 -16.14 -0.11 1.44
CA LEU A 338 -15.71 1.19 0.91
C LEU A 338 -14.18 1.29 0.74
N SER A 339 -13.41 0.59 1.57
CA SER A 339 -11.95 0.52 1.38
C SER A 339 -11.59 -0.28 0.13
N ILE A 340 -12.36 -1.32 -0.22
CA ILE A 340 -12.23 -2.07 -1.48
C ILE A 340 -12.54 -1.14 -2.66
N VAL A 341 -13.63 -0.37 -2.60
CA VAL A 341 -13.99 0.60 -3.66
C VAL A 341 -12.86 1.59 -3.92
N LYS A 342 -12.30 2.17 -2.85
CA LYS A 342 -11.19 3.12 -2.95
C LYS A 342 -9.95 2.48 -3.59
N HIS A 343 -9.65 1.25 -3.20
CA HIS A 343 -8.48 0.53 -3.72
C HIS A 343 -8.67 0.17 -5.20
N VAL A 344 -9.81 -0.41 -5.56
CA VAL A 344 -10.13 -0.73 -6.97
C VAL A 344 -10.07 0.53 -7.84
N ALA A 345 -10.66 1.65 -7.40
CA ALA A 345 -10.58 2.89 -8.18
C ALA A 345 -9.12 3.35 -8.37
N ALA A 346 -8.27 3.28 -7.33
CA ALA A 346 -6.88 3.68 -7.40
C ALA A 346 -6.05 2.79 -8.34
N GLU A 347 -6.23 1.46 -8.29
CA GLU A 347 -5.56 0.50 -9.20
C GLU A 347 -5.93 0.74 -10.67
N HIS A 348 -7.14 1.25 -10.93
CA HIS A 348 -7.59 1.63 -12.27
C HIS A 348 -7.24 3.09 -12.65
N GLY A 349 -6.31 3.73 -11.92
CA GLY A 349 -5.89 5.11 -12.20
C GLY A 349 -6.93 6.18 -11.86
N GLY A 350 -7.98 5.79 -11.14
CA GLY A 350 -9.10 6.65 -10.78
C GLY A 350 -9.12 7.04 -9.30
N ARG A 351 -10.28 7.52 -8.86
CA ARG A 351 -10.53 7.96 -7.48
C ARG A 351 -11.99 7.84 -7.10
N VAL A 352 -12.28 7.93 -5.78
CA VAL A 352 -13.65 7.96 -5.25
C VAL A 352 -13.91 9.28 -4.55
N LYS A 353 -15.07 9.86 -4.80
CA LYS A 353 -15.58 11.05 -4.09
C LYS A 353 -16.86 10.71 -3.34
N VAL A 354 -17.11 11.40 -2.23
CA VAL A 354 -18.36 11.32 -1.50
C VAL A 354 -18.92 12.72 -1.27
N TRP A 355 -20.18 12.88 -1.63
CA TRP A 355 -21.01 13.98 -1.14
C TRP A 355 -22.07 13.39 -0.23
N SER A 356 -22.26 13.95 0.94
CA SER A 356 -23.29 13.48 1.86
C SER A 356 -23.73 14.59 2.80
N LYS A 357 -25.00 14.55 3.17
CA LYS A 357 -25.54 15.45 4.18
C LYS A 357 -26.47 14.67 5.10
N ARG A 358 -26.26 14.80 6.40
CA ARG A 358 -27.03 14.10 7.41
C ARG A 358 -28.55 14.35 7.21
N GLY A 359 -29.33 13.27 7.11
CA GLY A 359 -30.77 13.30 6.87
C GLY A 359 -31.21 13.47 5.41
N GLN A 360 -30.26 13.68 4.47
CA GLN A 360 -30.53 13.86 3.04
C GLN A 360 -30.01 12.72 2.15
N GLY A 361 -29.16 11.85 2.69
CA GLY A 361 -28.53 10.75 1.96
C GLY A 361 -27.10 11.03 1.54
N SER A 362 -26.57 10.16 0.67
CA SER A 362 -25.20 10.24 0.18
C SER A 362 -25.13 9.98 -1.33
N THR A 363 -24.09 10.52 -1.94
CA THR A 363 -23.68 10.22 -3.31
C THR A 363 -22.23 9.81 -3.30
N PHE A 364 -21.96 8.58 -3.67
CA PHE A 364 -20.62 8.05 -3.89
C PHE A 364 -20.34 8.03 -5.37
N THR A 365 -19.27 8.66 -5.81
CA THR A 365 -18.89 8.71 -7.22
C THR A 365 -17.51 8.07 -7.39
N MET A 366 -17.47 6.94 -8.10
CA MET A 366 -16.25 6.34 -8.60
C MET A 366 -15.90 6.99 -9.94
N ILE A 367 -14.70 7.55 -10.05
CA ILE A 367 -14.21 8.28 -11.20
C ILE A 367 -13.04 7.51 -11.78
N LEU A 368 -13.13 7.12 -13.05
CA LEU A 368 -12.15 6.31 -13.75
C LEU A 368 -11.73 7.01 -15.05
N PRO A 369 -10.49 6.83 -15.53
CA PRO A 369 -10.12 7.28 -16.87
C PRO A 369 -11.00 6.62 -17.92
N GLU A 370 -11.55 7.41 -18.85
CA GLU A 370 -12.26 6.88 -20.01
C GLU A 370 -11.27 6.18 -20.95
N ALA A 371 -11.61 4.97 -21.38
CA ALA A 371 -10.76 4.25 -22.31
C ALA A 371 -10.96 4.78 -23.73
N TYR A 372 -9.87 5.24 -24.35
CA TYR A 372 -9.89 5.61 -25.75
C TYR A 372 -9.75 4.36 -26.63
N VAL A 373 -10.82 3.97 -27.31
CA VAL A 373 -10.77 2.96 -28.36
C VAL A 373 -10.53 3.67 -29.68
N PRO A 374 -9.38 3.49 -30.33
CA PRO A 374 -9.17 4.04 -31.67
C PRO A 374 -10.22 3.42 -32.64
N GLU A 375 -10.94 4.22 -33.40
CA GLU A 375 -11.97 3.79 -34.37
C GLU A 375 -11.49 2.77 -35.42
N SER A 376 -10.19 2.45 -35.44
CA SER A 376 -9.60 1.53 -36.43
C SER A 376 -9.70 0.03 -36.09
N ALA A 377 -10.23 -0.37 -34.92
CA ALA A 377 -10.32 -1.77 -34.51
C ALA A 377 -11.66 -2.46 -34.88
N GLY A 378 -12.61 -1.75 -35.45
CA GLY A 378 -13.93 -2.29 -35.71
C GLY A 378 -14.55 -1.84 -37.02
N ALA A 379 -13.98 -2.17 -38.20
CA ALA A 379 -14.73 -2.30 -39.47
C ALA A 379 -13.83 -2.82 -40.61
N HIS A 380 -13.54 -4.08 -40.63
CA HIS A 380 -13.31 -4.79 -41.92
C HIS A 380 -14.56 -5.61 -42.23
N THR A 381 -15.56 -4.94 -42.80
CA THR A 381 -16.53 -5.58 -43.65
C THR A 381 -16.00 -5.43 -45.08
N PRO A 382 -15.69 -6.52 -45.81
CA PRO A 382 -15.35 -6.40 -47.20
C PRO A 382 -16.67 -6.18 -47.97
N GLU A 383 -16.97 -4.94 -48.33
CA GLU A 383 -17.98 -4.65 -49.35
C GLU A 383 -17.47 -5.16 -50.68
N GLY A 384 -18.17 -6.20 -51.15
CA GLY A 384 -18.02 -6.76 -52.50
C GLY A 384 -18.37 -5.70 -53.54
N VAL A 385 -17.38 -5.32 -54.32
CA VAL A 385 -17.52 -4.58 -55.55
C VAL A 385 -18.34 -5.42 -56.50
N LYS A 386 -19.62 -5.10 -56.71
CA LYS A 386 -20.39 -5.50 -57.87
C LYS A 386 -20.15 -4.47 -58.96
N SER A 387 -19.31 -4.86 -59.91
CA SER A 387 -19.21 -4.22 -61.23
C SER A 387 -20.58 -4.30 -61.94
N GLN A 388 -21.20 -3.16 -62.14
CA GLN A 388 -22.37 -3.05 -63.00
C GLN A 388 -21.89 -2.69 -64.42
N GLU A 389 -22.07 -3.63 -65.33
CA GLU A 389 -21.92 -3.53 -66.79
C GLU A 389 -22.81 -2.41 -67.32
N VAL A 390 -22.15 -1.44 -67.96
CA VAL A 390 -22.81 -0.44 -68.80
C VAL A 390 -23.16 -1.14 -70.18
N VAL A 391 -24.41 -1.38 -70.41
CA VAL A 391 -24.89 -1.75 -71.73
C VAL A 391 -25.31 -0.47 -72.46
N ASP A 392 -24.52 -0.10 -73.47
CA ASP A 392 -24.87 0.83 -74.51
C ASP A 392 -26.03 0.24 -75.36
N MET A 393 -27.08 0.98 -75.49
CA MET A 393 -28.05 0.78 -76.59
C MET A 393 -28.30 2.14 -77.22
N GLU A 394 -27.52 2.37 -78.26
CA GLU A 394 -27.83 3.29 -79.32
C GLU A 394 -28.81 2.62 -80.24
N GLY A 395 -29.85 3.33 -80.66
CA GLY A 395 -30.51 2.99 -81.89
C GLY A 395 -32.06 3.00 -81.95
N ALA A 396 -32.55 3.96 -82.66
CA ALA A 396 -33.71 3.95 -83.56
C ALA A 396 -35.05 4.53 -83.07
N ARG A 397 -35.27 5.70 -83.68
CA ARG A 397 -36.54 6.32 -84.17
C ARG A 397 -37.43 7.03 -83.17
#